data_1aff2e8b2d91f4cb0cf988e254114fc3
#
_entry.id   1aff2e8b2d91f4cb0cf988e254114fc3
#
_cell.length_a   1.000
_cell.length_b   1.000
_cell.length_c   1.000
_cell.angle_alpha   90.00
_cell.angle_beta   90.00
_cell.angle_gamma   90.00
#
_symmetry.space_group_name_H-M   'P 1'
#
loop_
_entity.id
_entity.type
_entity.pdbx_description
1 polymer ?
#
loop_
_entity_poly.entity_id
_entity_poly.type
_entity_poly.pdbx_seq_one_letter_code
_entity_poly.pdbx_strand_id
1 'polypeptide(L)'
;MASYVKYETAIEKLCNKLIDAFGTTDTWRVIITTDAPDAAADDEVADVTQIASNNGYPGTNDITFNSTRTGGTVTATAADVVWTASGGNLGSSTTGRYFPFYDDTSTTDKLAAYHDYGTTFTVASGETMTWNTGASLFTVA
;
A
#
# COMPACT_ATOMS: atom_id res chain seq x y z
N MET A 1 10.47 -13.21 4.78
CA MET A 1 10.94 -12.03 4.01
C MET A 1 9.70 -11.35 3.46
N ALA A 2 9.60 -10.08 3.68
CA ALA A 2 8.52 -9.29 3.11
C ALA A 2 8.57 -9.35 1.58
N SER A 3 7.42 -9.50 0.95
CA SER A 3 7.31 -9.60 -0.50
C SER A 3 6.24 -8.65 -1.03
N TYR A 4 6.49 -8.10 -2.21
CA TYR A 4 5.49 -7.35 -2.95
C TYR A 4 4.75 -8.26 -3.92
N VAL A 5 3.43 -8.16 -3.91
CA VAL A 5 2.55 -8.86 -4.83
C VAL A 5 1.77 -7.81 -5.61
N LYS A 6 1.89 -7.86 -6.93
CA LYS A 6 1.16 -7.00 -7.84
C LYS A 6 -0.21 -7.62 -8.14
N TYR A 7 -1.25 -6.79 -8.15
CA TYR A 7 -2.56 -7.23 -8.60
C TYR A 7 -2.51 -7.58 -10.10
N GLU A 8 -3.23 -8.60 -10.52
CA GLU A 8 -3.18 -9.08 -11.90
C GLU A 8 -3.65 -8.02 -12.90
N THR A 9 -4.63 -7.21 -12.50
CA THR A 9 -5.17 -6.12 -13.32
C THR A 9 -4.31 -4.86 -13.35
N ALA A 10 -3.26 -4.75 -12.52
CA ALA A 10 -2.47 -3.52 -12.39
C ALA A 10 -1.82 -3.07 -13.70
N ILE A 11 -1.28 -4.00 -14.51
CA ILE A 11 -0.67 -3.67 -15.80
C ILE A 11 -1.73 -3.19 -16.80
N GLU A 12 -2.88 -3.83 -16.84
CA GLU A 12 -4.00 -3.39 -17.67
C GLU A 12 -4.44 -1.97 -17.31
N LYS A 13 -4.56 -1.68 -16.00
CA LYS A 13 -4.91 -0.34 -15.50
C LYS A 13 -3.90 0.72 -15.93
N LEU A 14 -2.59 0.42 -15.85
CA LEU A 14 -1.53 1.30 -16.35
C LEU A 14 -1.68 1.55 -17.86
N CYS A 15 -1.91 0.50 -18.67
CA CYS A 15 -2.08 0.62 -20.11
C CYS A 15 -3.33 1.42 -20.47
N ASN A 16 -4.40 1.27 -19.72
CA ASN A 16 -5.66 1.98 -19.93
C ASN A 16 -5.70 3.39 -19.30
N LYS A 17 -4.60 3.83 -18.66
CA LYS A 17 -4.51 5.11 -17.94
C LYS A 17 -5.56 5.24 -16.82
N LEU A 18 -5.93 4.15 -16.22
CA LEU A 18 -6.80 4.14 -15.03
C LEU A 18 -6.02 4.41 -13.75
N ILE A 19 -4.72 4.17 -13.77
CA ILE A 19 -3.75 4.55 -12.75
C ILE A 19 -2.53 5.18 -13.42
N ASP A 20 -1.93 6.19 -12.81
CA ASP A 20 -0.67 6.80 -13.23
C ASP A 20 0.39 6.64 -12.14
N ALA A 21 1.11 5.52 -12.17
CA ALA A 21 2.11 5.19 -11.17
C ALA A 21 3.34 6.12 -11.19
N PHE A 22 3.50 6.91 -12.24
CA PHE A 22 4.70 7.72 -12.46
C PHE A 22 4.39 9.18 -12.78
N GLY A 23 3.11 9.53 -12.85
CA GLY A 23 2.66 10.89 -12.97
C GLY A 23 2.80 11.67 -11.65
N THR A 24 2.90 12.98 -11.77
CA THR A 24 2.95 13.88 -10.59
C THR A 24 1.57 14.36 -10.18
N THR A 25 0.52 13.91 -10.84
CA THR A 25 -0.85 14.38 -10.64
C THR A 25 -1.70 13.46 -9.78
N ASP A 26 -1.35 12.18 -9.73
CA ASP A 26 -2.12 11.20 -8.98
C ASP A 26 -1.65 11.13 -7.53
N THR A 27 -2.62 11.02 -6.63
CA THR A 27 -2.38 10.79 -5.20
C THR A 27 -2.38 9.30 -4.94
N TRP A 28 -1.28 8.81 -4.41
CA TRP A 28 -1.14 7.42 -4.03
C TRP A 28 -1.26 7.26 -2.53
N ARG A 29 -1.91 6.19 -2.10
CA ARG A 29 -2.13 5.91 -0.69
C ARG A 29 -1.84 4.46 -0.35
N VAL A 30 -1.50 4.24 0.92
CA VAL A 30 -1.33 2.92 1.52
C VAL A 30 -2.29 2.74 2.69
N ILE A 31 -2.80 1.52 2.82
CA ILE A 31 -3.65 1.08 3.94
C ILE A 31 -3.04 -0.15 4.62
N ILE A 32 -3.56 -0.48 5.79
CA ILE A 32 -3.18 -1.70 6.52
C ILE A 32 -4.37 -2.64 6.56
N THR A 33 -4.17 -3.90 6.19
CA THR A 33 -5.17 -4.96 6.31
C THR A 33 -4.65 -6.13 7.13
N THR A 34 -5.56 -6.90 7.72
CA THR A 34 -5.24 -8.15 8.44
C THR A 34 -5.29 -9.34 7.50
N ASP A 35 -6.33 -9.39 6.68
CA ASP A 35 -6.56 -10.47 5.74
C ASP A 35 -5.75 -10.26 4.47
N ALA A 36 -5.33 -11.37 3.86
CA ALA A 36 -4.59 -11.34 2.62
C ALA A 36 -5.48 -10.82 1.48
N PRO A 37 -5.05 -9.76 0.78
CA PRO A 37 -5.72 -9.38 -0.46
C PRO A 37 -5.63 -10.49 -1.51
N ASP A 38 -6.69 -10.66 -2.28
CA ASP A 38 -6.70 -11.59 -3.42
C ASP A 38 -6.23 -10.85 -4.68
N ALA A 39 -4.99 -11.12 -5.09
CA ALA A 39 -4.38 -10.42 -6.24
C ALA A 39 -5.11 -10.64 -7.57
N ALA A 40 -5.93 -11.69 -7.67
CA ALA A 40 -6.69 -12.00 -8.88
C ALA A 40 -8.12 -11.43 -8.87
N ALA A 41 -8.70 -11.28 -7.67
CA ALA A 41 -10.10 -10.88 -7.52
C ALA A 41 -10.27 -9.43 -7.07
N ASP A 42 -9.39 -8.93 -6.17
CA ASP A 42 -9.51 -7.58 -5.64
C ASP A 42 -9.00 -6.54 -6.65
N ASP A 43 -9.82 -5.56 -6.95
CA ASP A 43 -9.55 -4.53 -7.95
C ASP A 43 -9.53 -3.10 -7.36
N GLU A 44 -10.30 -2.89 -6.31
CA GLU A 44 -10.55 -1.61 -5.67
C GLU A 44 -10.35 -1.69 -4.15
N VAL A 45 -10.15 -0.54 -3.51
CA VAL A 45 -10.02 -0.49 -2.03
C VAL A 45 -11.26 -1.05 -1.33
N ALA A 46 -12.44 -0.94 -1.95
CA ALA A 46 -13.67 -1.49 -1.40
C ALA A 46 -13.69 -3.02 -1.29
N ASP A 47 -12.82 -3.72 -2.03
CA ASP A 47 -12.73 -5.19 -2.01
C ASP A 47 -11.91 -5.69 -0.81
N VAL A 48 -11.11 -4.83 -0.18
CA VAL A 48 -10.25 -5.21 0.95
C VAL A 48 -10.73 -4.58 2.26
N THR A 49 -10.56 -5.31 3.37
CA THR A 49 -10.93 -4.81 4.70
C THR A 49 -9.72 -4.24 5.42
N GLN A 50 -9.67 -2.92 5.58
CA GLN A 50 -8.63 -2.27 6.35
C GLN A 50 -8.90 -2.31 7.86
N ILE A 51 -7.84 -2.15 8.66
CA ILE A 51 -7.97 -1.97 10.12
C ILE A 51 -8.68 -0.64 10.43
N ALA A 52 -9.26 -0.53 11.63
CA ALA A 52 -10.02 0.65 12.00
C ALA A 52 -9.18 1.93 12.04
N SER A 53 -9.74 3.03 11.55
CA SER A 53 -9.08 4.34 11.53
C SER A 53 -9.13 5.01 12.91
N ASN A 54 -8.23 4.59 13.79
CA ASN A 54 -8.10 5.15 15.15
C ASN A 54 -6.74 4.84 15.78
N ASN A 55 -6.54 5.34 17.00
CA ASN A 55 -5.36 5.09 17.83
C ASN A 55 -4.03 5.36 17.10
N GLY A 56 -3.97 6.42 16.30
CA GLY A 56 -2.78 6.82 15.55
C GLY A 56 -2.70 6.26 14.12
N TYR A 57 -3.65 5.40 13.72
CA TYR A 57 -3.84 5.02 12.34
C TYR A 57 -4.94 5.89 11.69
N PRO A 58 -4.60 6.73 10.71
CA PRO A 58 -5.57 7.66 10.10
C PRO A 58 -6.53 7.00 9.10
N GLY A 59 -6.38 5.72 8.82
CA GLY A 59 -7.11 4.99 7.78
C GLY A 59 -6.39 4.92 6.45
N THR A 60 -5.68 5.98 6.09
CA THR A 60 -4.88 6.04 4.85
C THR A 60 -3.65 6.91 5.08
N ASN A 61 -2.58 6.67 4.34
CA ASN A 61 -1.43 7.55 4.30
C ASN A 61 -1.02 7.80 2.87
N ASP A 62 -0.76 9.06 2.55
CA ASP A 62 -0.24 9.45 1.25
C ASP A 62 1.18 8.92 1.08
N ILE A 63 1.48 8.43 -0.11
CA ILE A 63 2.81 8.01 -0.54
C ILE A 63 3.19 8.77 -1.81
N THR A 64 4.44 9.21 -1.87
CA THR A 64 4.97 9.86 -3.07
C THR A 64 5.87 8.88 -3.80
N PHE A 65 5.46 8.50 -5.01
CA PHE A 65 6.30 7.65 -5.86
C PHE A 65 7.42 8.46 -6.50
N ASN A 66 8.56 7.79 -6.58
CA ASN A 66 9.65 8.14 -7.46
C ASN A 66 9.88 6.99 -8.42
N SER A 67 10.26 7.27 -9.64
CA SER A 67 10.57 6.25 -10.63
C SER A 67 11.97 6.43 -11.20
N THR A 68 12.61 5.32 -11.43
CA THR A 68 13.88 5.26 -12.17
C THR A 68 13.75 4.25 -13.30
N ARG A 69 14.37 4.54 -14.45
CA ARG A 69 14.40 3.63 -15.60
C ARG A 69 15.82 3.18 -15.87
N THR A 70 16.00 1.87 -15.97
CA THR A 70 17.25 1.26 -16.40
C THR A 70 16.94 0.24 -17.50
N GLY A 71 17.46 0.47 -18.68
CA GLY A 71 17.08 -0.35 -19.84
C GLY A 71 15.59 -0.25 -20.16
N GLY A 72 14.92 -1.38 -20.26
CA GLY A 72 13.45 -1.47 -20.47
C GLY A 72 12.64 -1.53 -19.19
N THR A 73 13.29 -1.55 -18.01
CA THR A 73 12.62 -1.71 -16.71
C THR A 73 12.44 -0.36 -16.02
N VAL A 74 11.24 -0.08 -15.56
CA VAL A 74 10.91 1.03 -14.68
C VAL A 74 10.72 0.50 -13.26
N THR A 75 11.41 1.10 -12.31
CA THR A 75 11.34 0.78 -10.88
C THR A 75 10.64 1.90 -10.14
N ALA A 76 9.58 1.59 -9.42
CA ALA A 76 8.91 2.50 -8.50
C ALA A 76 9.48 2.38 -7.09
N THR A 77 9.76 3.53 -6.47
CA THR A 77 10.18 3.64 -5.07
C THR A 77 9.30 4.65 -4.35
N ALA A 78 9.24 4.60 -3.03
CA ALA A 78 8.57 5.61 -2.22
C ALA A 78 9.33 5.85 -0.91
N ALA A 79 9.01 6.94 -0.22
CA ALA A 79 9.48 7.15 1.14
C ALA A 79 8.76 6.21 2.12
N ASP A 80 9.44 5.85 3.20
CA ASP A 80 8.87 5.04 4.27
C ASP A 80 7.69 5.76 4.93
N VAL A 81 6.67 5.00 5.34
CA VAL A 81 5.53 5.51 6.10
C VAL A 81 5.62 5.02 7.54
N VAL A 82 5.43 5.95 8.47
CA VAL A 82 5.53 5.67 9.92
C VAL A 82 4.20 5.96 10.58
N TRP A 83 3.69 5.01 11.34
CA TRP A 83 2.52 5.17 12.20
C TRP A 83 2.95 5.03 13.67
N THR A 84 2.46 5.93 14.51
CA THR A 84 2.67 5.86 15.97
C THR A 84 1.36 5.59 16.66
N ALA A 85 1.26 4.49 17.37
CA ALA A 85 0.06 4.15 18.12
C ALA A 85 -0.12 5.09 19.33
N SER A 86 -1.34 5.56 19.56
CA SER A 86 -1.67 6.48 20.64
C SER A 86 -3.09 6.23 21.16
N GLY A 87 -3.23 6.11 22.48
CA GLY A 87 -4.52 5.89 23.12
C GLY A 87 -5.01 4.44 23.10
N GLY A 88 -4.26 3.54 22.52
CA GLY A 88 -4.56 2.11 22.36
C GLY A 88 -3.67 1.51 21.28
N ASN A 89 -3.92 0.26 20.93
CA ASN A 89 -3.20 -0.37 19.82
C ASN A 89 -3.60 0.29 18.50
N LEU A 90 -2.65 0.42 17.58
CA LEU A 90 -2.87 0.96 16.26
C LEU A 90 -4.07 0.25 15.60
N GLY A 91 -5.02 1.01 15.08
CA GLY A 91 -6.19 0.43 14.45
C GLY A 91 -7.10 -0.41 15.35
N SER A 92 -7.22 -0.07 16.65
CA SER A 92 -8.12 -0.74 17.62
C SER A 92 -7.78 -2.20 17.93
N SER A 93 -6.56 -2.47 18.37
CA SER A 93 -6.11 -3.80 18.81
C SER A 93 -6.15 -4.92 17.76
N THR A 94 -6.41 -4.58 16.53
CA THR A 94 -6.37 -5.52 15.42
C THR A 94 -4.91 -5.77 15.00
N THR A 95 -4.65 -6.96 14.54
CA THR A 95 -3.35 -7.29 13.97
C THR A 95 -3.29 -6.83 12.52
N GLY A 96 -2.25 -6.08 12.14
CA GLY A 96 -1.94 -5.79 10.76
C GLY A 96 -1.01 -6.84 10.15
N ARG A 97 -1.02 -6.96 8.84
CA ARG A 97 -0.05 -7.78 8.12
C ARG A 97 0.27 -7.29 6.73
N TYR A 98 -0.72 -6.82 5.97
CA TYR A 98 -0.56 -6.45 4.57
C TYR A 98 -0.70 -4.95 4.40
N PHE A 99 -0.01 -4.40 3.41
CA PHE A 99 0.00 -3.00 3.06
C PHE A 99 -0.40 -2.83 1.59
N PRO A 100 -1.72 -2.92 1.27
CA PRO A 100 -2.21 -2.56 -0.06
C PRO A 100 -1.97 -1.09 -0.34
N PHE A 101 -1.56 -0.77 -1.56
CA PHE A 101 -1.44 0.61 -2.01
C PHE A 101 -2.18 0.82 -3.33
N TYR A 102 -2.73 1.99 -3.50
CA TYR A 102 -3.71 2.30 -4.52
C TYR A 102 -3.61 3.74 -4.99
N ASP A 103 -4.21 4.01 -6.14
CA ASP A 103 -4.37 5.34 -6.72
C ASP A 103 -5.70 5.94 -6.27
N ASP A 104 -5.65 6.90 -5.34
CA ASP A 104 -6.80 7.62 -4.80
C ASP A 104 -7.39 8.64 -5.79
N THR A 105 -6.66 8.98 -6.85
CA THR A 105 -7.15 9.88 -7.91
C THR A 105 -8.00 9.13 -8.93
N SER A 106 -7.81 7.82 -9.02
CA SER A 106 -8.60 6.99 -9.92
C SER A 106 -10.06 6.92 -9.48
N THR A 107 -10.97 6.73 -10.43
CA THR A 107 -12.37 6.43 -10.10
C THR A 107 -12.41 5.08 -9.37
N THR A 108 -12.92 5.01 -8.15
CA THR A 108 -13.03 3.80 -7.33
C THR A 108 -11.74 3.29 -6.68
N ASP A 109 -10.70 4.15 -6.51
CA ASP A 109 -9.50 3.83 -5.70
C ASP A 109 -8.83 2.52 -6.12
N LYS A 110 -8.26 2.50 -7.32
CA LYS A 110 -7.73 1.28 -7.94
C LYS A 110 -6.47 0.75 -7.25
N LEU A 111 -6.54 -0.50 -6.80
CA LEU A 111 -5.40 -1.22 -6.22
C LEU A 111 -4.32 -1.50 -7.27
N ALA A 112 -3.05 -1.34 -6.89
CA ALA A 112 -1.90 -1.62 -7.74
C ALA A 112 -1.08 -2.83 -7.27
N ALA A 113 -0.73 -2.85 -5.99
CA ALA A 113 0.01 -3.96 -5.39
C ALA A 113 -0.15 -3.92 -3.85
N TYR A 114 0.31 -4.96 -3.19
CA TYR A 114 0.43 -4.96 -1.74
C TYR A 114 1.77 -5.55 -1.30
N HIS A 115 2.20 -5.14 -0.13
CA HIS A 115 3.36 -5.69 0.55
C HIS A 115 2.89 -6.64 1.65
N ASP A 116 3.32 -7.90 1.62
CA ASP A 116 3.14 -8.83 2.73
C ASP A 116 4.32 -8.69 3.69
N TYR A 117 4.05 -8.25 4.91
CA TYR A 117 5.06 -8.12 5.97
C TYR A 117 5.63 -9.49 6.41
N GLY A 118 4.95 -10.57 6.05
CA GLY A 118 5.36 -11.95 6.32
C GLY A 118 4.86 -12.51 7.65
N THR A 119 4.46 -11.65 8.58
CA THR A 119 3.88 -12.04 9.87
C THR A 119 2.88 -10.98 10.32
N THR A 120 1.93 -11.36 11.15
CA THR A 120 1.03 -10.39 11.79
C THR A 120 1.78 -9.59 12.84
N PHE A 121 1.41 -8.32 12.98
CA PHE A 121 1.96 -7.41 13.99
C PHE A 121 0.84 -6.71 14.75
N THR A 122 1.14 -6.32 15.98
CA THR A 122 0.31 -5.41 16.77
C THR A 122 1.22 -4.31 17.29
N VAL A 123 0.82 -3.06 17.14
CA VAL A 123 1.59 -1.90 17.61
C VAL A 123 0.90 -1.34 18.82
N ALA A 124 1.49 -1.49 20.00
CA ALA A 124 0.92 -1.02 21.25
C ALA A 124 1.04 0.51 21.37
N SER A 125 0.20 1.10 22.23
CA SER A 125 0.23 2.55 22.49
C SER A 125 1.63 3.03 22.86
N GLY A 126 2.12 4.02 22.15
CA GLY A 126 3.47 4.58 22.30
C GLY A 126 4.53 3.94 21.40
N GLU A 127 4.21 2.82 20.73
CA GLU A 127 5.11 2.20 19.76
C GLU A 127 4.87 2.73 18.35
N THR A 128 5.85 2.48 17.49
CA THR A 128 5.79 2.85 16.07
C THR A 128 5.87 1.64 15.16
N MET A 129 5.15 1.71 14.04
CA MET A 129 5.28 0.81 12.90
C MET A 129 5.84 1.60 11.72
N THR A 130 6.90 1.12 11.13
CA THR A 130 7.45 1.67 9.88
C THR A 130 7.19 0.69 8.74
N TRP A 131 6.44 1.14 7.75
CA TRP A 131 6.39 0.45 6.48
C TRP A 131 7.60 0.89 5.65
N ASN A 132 8.62 0.05 5.66
CA ASN A 132 9.84 0.29 4.91
C ASN A 132 9.62 -0.16 3.47
N THR A 133 9.63 0.80 2.56
CA THR A 133 9.38 0.58 1.14
C THR A 133 10.56 -0.02 0.40
N GLY A 134 11.74 -0.02 1.02
CA GLY A 134 12.95 -0.61 0.45
C GLY A 134 13.41 0.03 -0.85
N ALA A 135 14.15 -0.75 -1.63
CA ALA A 135 14.74 -0.28 -2.89
C ALA A 135 13.74 -0.26 -4.07
N SER A 136 12.63 -0.96 -3.96
CA SER A 136 11.56 -0.93 -4.96
C SER A 136 10.24 -1.42 -4.39
N LEU A 137 9.16 -0.74 -4.74
CA LEU A 137 7.79 -1.17 -4.47
C LEU A 137 7.32 -2.17 -5.52
N PHE A 138 7.53 -1.84 -6.78
CA PHE A 138 7.26 -2.72 -7.91
C PHE A 138 8.08 -2.32 -9.13
N THR A 139 8.13 -3.20 -10.10
CA THR A 139 8.80 -2.97 -11.38
C THR A 139 7.85 -3.25 -12.53
N VAL A 140 8.03 -2.50 -13.62
CA VAL A 140 7.39 -2.72 -14.92
C VAL A 140 8.49 -2.91 -15.95
N ALA A 141 8.51 -4.07 -16.61
CA ALA A 141 9.50 -4.45 -17.60
C ALA A 141 8.83 -4.83 -18.91
#